data_77f90d513abac6fd57434d9a1a1c1b28
#
_entry.id   77f90d513abac6fd57434d9a1a1c1b28
#
_cell.length_a   1.000
_cell.length_b   1.000
_cell.length_c   1.000
_cell.angle_alpha   90.00
_cell.angle_beta   90.00
_cell.angle_gamma   90.00
#
_symmetry.space_group_name_H-M   'P 1'
#
loop_
_entity.id
_entity.type
_entity.pdbx_description
1 polymer ?
#
loop_
_entity_poly.entity_id
_entity_poly.type
_entity_poly.pdbx_seq_one_letter_code
_entity_poly.pdbx_strand_id
1 'polypeptide(L)'
;GGQRARSGLSLFLIPRAATGLDIRPTRTQDDFPAGEVKLTGVTVGPEALLGAVGEALPAIEATVDAALMADAAYALGCMEVLVETTAEYLKIRKQFGKPLATFQVLQHRLVQMHVALE
;
A
#
# COMPACT_ATOMS: atom_id res chain seq x y z
N GLY A 1 -3.61 12.81 -24.02
CA GLY A 1 -4.73 12.28 -23.25
C GLY A 1 -4.92 13.08 -21.97
N GLY A 2 -6.16 13.33 -21.57
CA GLY A 2 -6.45 14.00 -20.29
C GLY A 2 -6.17 13.08 -19.11
N GLN A 3 -6.05 13.64 -17.90
CA GLN A 3 -5.79 12.91 -16.65
C GLN A 3 -6.79 11.76 -16.32
N ARG A 4 -7.88 11.63 -17.09
CA ARG A 4 -8.92 10.60 -16.93
C ARG A 4 -9.17 9.82 -18.22
N ALA A 5 -8.21 9.79 -19.14
CA ALA A 5 -8.36 9.04 -20.38
C ALA A 5 -8.41 7.52 -20.07
N ARG A 6 -9.44 6.85 -20.54
CA ARG A 6 -9.60 5.39 -20.43
C ARG A 6 -9.14 4.64 -21.69
N SER A 7 -8.58 5.34 -22.65
CA SER A 7 -8.08 4.80 -23.91
C SER A 7 -6.79 5.52 -24.33
N GLY A 8 -5.98 4.87 -25.17
CA GLY A 8 -4.72 5.44 -25.66
C GLY A 8 -3.58 5.37 -24.63
N LEU A 9 -3.70 4.54 -23.61
CA LEU A 9 -2.63 4.27 -22.65
C LEU A 9 -1.76 3.13 -23.15
N SER A 10 -0.43 3.29 -23.02
CA SER A 10 0.56 2.26 -23.33
C SER A 10 1.50 2.08 -22.16
N LEU A 11 1.98 0.86 -21.94
CA LEU A 11 2.99 0.53 -20.94
C LEU A 11 4.32 0.25 -21.58
N PHE A 12 5.39 0.78 -20.98
CA PHE A 12 6.75 0.56 -21.44
C PHE A 12 7.64 0.11 -20.29
N LEU A 13 8.47 -0.89 -20.53
CA LEU A 13 9.53 -1.30 -19.64
C LEU A 13 10.80 -0.50 -19.96
N ILE A 14 11.17 0.40 -19.07
CA ILE A 14 12.35 1.27 -19.25
C ILE A 14 13.49 0.70 -18.40
N PRO A 15 14.63 0.32 -19.02
CA PRO A 15 15.81 -0.10 -18.29
C PRO A 15 16.31 1.00 -17.34
N ARG A 16 16.73 0.63 -16.12
CA ARG A 16 17.24 1.60 -15.13
C ARG A 16 18.45 2.41 -15.66
N ALA A 17 19.23 1.84 -16.58
CA ALA A 17 20.37 2.49 -17.19
C ALA A 17 20.02 3.30 -18.46
N ALA A 18 18.73 3.51 -18.76
CA ALA A 18 18.31 4.26 -19.94
C ALA A 18 18.80 5.71 -19.87
N THR A 19 19.37 6.19 -20.98
CA THR A 19 19.79 7.58 -21.09
C THR A 19 18.60 8.51 -20.92
N GLY A 20 18.72 9.52 -20.07
CA GLY A 20 17.64 10.47 -19.77
C GLY A 20 16.69 10.05 -18.65
N LEU A 21 16.89 8.88 -18.04
CA LEU A 21 16.20 8.47 -16.81
C LEU A 21 17.03 8.92 -15.60
N ASP A 22 16.47 9.78 -14.77
CA ASP A 22 17.02 10.18 -13.47
C ASP A 22 16.07 9.70 -12.37
N ILE A 23 16.61 8.99 -11.38
CA ILE A 23 15.84 8.48 -10.22
C ILE A 23 16.53 8.98 -8.95
N ARG A 24 15.84 9.82 -8.20
CA ARG A 24 16.29 10.32 -6.90
C ARG A 24 15.62 9.51 -5.81
N PRO A 25 16.36 8.63 -5.10
CA PRO A 25 15.79 7.84 -4.02
C PRO A 25 15.44 8.75 -2.85
N THR A 26 14.30 8.48 -2.23
CA THR A 26 13.83 9.09 -0.98
C THR A 26 13.32 7.99 -0.06
N ARG A 27 13.07 8.34 1.20
CA ARG A 27 12.37 7.46 2.13
C ARG A 27 11.08 8.12 2.58
N THR A 28 10.03 7.34 2.71
CA THR A 28 8.77 7.78 3.31
C THR A 28 8.88 7.82 4.83
N GLN A 29 7.88 8.37 5.51
CA GLN A 29 7.88 8.48 6.97
C GLN A 29 7.90 7.12 7.67
N ASP A 30 7.35 6.09 7.03
CA ASP A 30 7.33 4.68 7.45
C ASP A 30 8.56 3.88 7.00
N ASP A 31 9.63 4.59 6.57
CA ASP A 31 10.92 4.06 6.13
C ASP A 31 10.87 3.19 4.85
N PHE A 32 9.76 3.17 4.12
CA PHE A 32 9.72 2.51 2.82
C PHE A 32 10.54 3.25 1.77
N PRO A 33 11.21 2.52 0.87
CA PRO A 33 11.92 3.13 -0.24
C PRO A 33 10.93 3.75 -1.24
N ALA A 34 11.14 5.01 -1.57
CA ALA A 34 10.42 5.73 -2.60
C ALA A 34 11.40 6.46 -3.52
N GLY A 35 10.93 7.11 -4.55
CA GLY A 35 11.81 7.88 -5.43
C GLY A 35 11.05 8.80 -6.36
N GLU A 36 11.70 9.92 -6.68
CA GLU A 36 11.28 10.81 -7.75
C GLU A 36 11.87 10.31 -9.06
N VAL A 37 11.03 10.10 -10.06
CA VAL A 37 11.45 9.64 -11.40
C VAL A 37 11.28 10.78 -12.38
N LYS A 38 12.38 11.17 -13.05
CA LYS A 38 12.38 12.18 -14.08
C LYS A 38 12.84 11.56 -15.42
N LEU A 39 12.03 11.76 -16.44
CA LEU A 39 12.30 11.31 -17.80
C LEU A 39 12.59 12.53 -18.70
N THR A 40 13.75 12.55 -19.33
CA THR A 40 14.16 13.65 -20.21
C THR A 40 14.69 13.06 -21.52
N GLY A 41 13.86 13.06 -22.58
CA GLY A 41 14.26 12.56 -23.89
C GLY A 41 14.58 11.06 -23.90
N VAL A 42 14.01 10.27 -23.01
CA VAL A 42 14.21 8.81 -22.99
C VAL A 42 13.62 8.21 -24.26
N THR A 43 14.44 7.44 -24.98
CA THR A 43 14.02 6.69 -26.16
C THR A 43 14.17 5.21 -25.89
N VAL A 44 13.14 4.42 -26.21
CA VAL A 44 13.13 2.96 -26.09
C VAL A 44 12.69 2.34 -27.42
N GLY A 45 13.14 1.12 -27.68
CA GLY A 45 12.73 0.37 -28.86
C GLY A 45 11.34 -0.24 -28.71
N PRO A 46 10.79 -0.81 -29.78
CA PRO A 46 9.47 -1.45 -29.77
C PRO A 46 9.38 -2.64 -28.82
N GLU A 47 10.49 -3.26 -28.49
CA GLU A 47 10.60 -4.37 -27.52
C GLU A 47 10.28 -3.96 -26.08
N ALA A 48 10.36 -2.67 -25.79
CA ALA A 48 10.02 -2.13 -24.48
C ALA A 48 8.49 -2.00 -24.25
N LEU A 49 7.70 -2.08 -25.32
CA LEU A 49 6.25 -2.00 -25.23
C LEU A 49 5.69 -3.28 -24.61
N LEU A 50 4.89 -3.11 -23.56
CA LEU A 50 4.14 -4.20 -22.91
C LEU A 50 2.72 -4.26 -23.47
N GLY A 51 2.42 -5.30 -24.26
CA GLY A 51 1.14 -5.45 -24.92
C GLY A 51 1.02 -4.63 -26.22
N ALA A 52 -0.15 -4.09 -26.52
CA ALA A 52 -0.43 -3.30 -27.71
C ALA A 52 -0.48 -1.79 -27.40
N VAL A 53 -0.15 -0.97 -28.42
CA VAL A 53 -0.21 0.49 -28.31
C VAL A 53 -1.64 0.94 -28.00
N GLY A 54 -1.81 1.71 -26.95
CA GLY A 54 -3.10 2.28 -26.56
C GLY A 54 -4.04 1.33 -25.80
N GLU A 55 -3.65 0.08 -25.55
CA GLU A 55 -4.49 -0.97 -24.96
C GLU A 55 -4.04 -1.40 -23.55
N ALA A 56 -3.30 -0.59 -22.84
CA ALA A 56 -2.74 -0.97 -21.54
C ALA A 56 -3.73 -0.94 -20.37
N LEU A 57 -4.90 -0.30 -20.52
CA LEU A 57 -5.82 -0.10 -19.40
C LEU A 57 -6.23 -1.40 -18.69
N PRO A 58 -6.61 -2.50 -19.37
CA PRO A 58 -6.99 -3.73 -18.68
C PRO A 58 -5.86 -4.32 -17.82
N ALA A 59 -4.61 -4.24 -18.30
CA ALA A 59 -3.46 -4.70 -17.53
C ALA A 59 -3.18 -3.82 -16.31
N ILE A 60 -3.37 -2.51 -16.44
CA ILE A 60 -3.25 -1.56 -15.34
C ILE A 60 -4.33 -1.84 -14.28
N GLU A 61 -5.59 -2.00 -14.69
CA GLU A 61 -6.71 -2.29 -13.78
C GLU A 61 -6.48 -3.62 -13.04
N ALA A 62 -6.10 -4.69 -13.73
CA ALA A 62 -5.79 -5.97 -13.10
C ALA A 62 -4.61 -5.87 -12.10
N THR A 63 -3.60 -5.05 -12.40
CA THR A 63 -2.47 -4.83 -11.49
C THR A 63 -2.91 -4.06 -10.24
N VAL A 64 -3.76 -3.05 -10.41
CA VAL A 64 -4.33 -2.28 -9.29
C VAL A 64 -5.20 -3.16 -8.40
N ASP A 65 -6.04 -4.00 -8.99
CA ASP A 65 -6.88 -4.95 -8.23
C ASP A 65 -6.02 -5.93 -7.41
N ALA A 66 -4.96 -6.47 -8.00
CA ALA A 66 -4.02 -7.34 -7.29
C ALA A 66 -3.30 -6.60 -6.14
N ALA A 67 -2.89 -5.34 -6.37
CA ALA A 67 -2.28 -4.51 -5.33
C ALA A 67 -3.24 -4.22 -4.18
N LEU A 68 -4.49 -3.87 -4.47
CA LEU A 68 -5.52 -3.64 -3.46
C LEU A 68 -5.79 -4.88 -2.61
N MET A 69 -5.79 -6.07 -3.21
CA MET A 69 -5.92 -7.33 -2.47
C MET A 69 -4.75 -7.54 -1.51
N ALA A 70 -3.52 -7.26 -1.96
CA ALA A 70 -2.33 -7.38 -1.11
C ALA A 70 -2.35 -6.37 0.04
N ASP A 71 -2.73 -5.12 -0.21
CA ASP A 71 -2.85 -4.07 0.81
C ASP A 71 -3.94 -4.41 1.84
N ALA A 72 -5.08 -4.95 1.40
CA ALA A 72 -6.14 -5.40 2.30
C ALA A 72 -5.67 -6.55 3.20
N ALA A 73 -4.98 -7.54 2.65
CA ALA A 73 -4.42 -8.64 3.43
C ALA A 73 -3.37 -8.14 4.45
N TYR A 74 -2.52 -7.20 4.05
CA TYR A 74 -1.55 -6.56 4.96
C TYR A 74 -2.25 -5.82 6.11
N ALA A 75 -3.27 -5.02 5.78
CA ALA A 75 -4.04 -4.28 6.79
C ALA A 75 -4.72 -5.22 7.78
N LEU A 76 -5.30 -6.33 7.30
CA LEU A 76 -5.94 -7.36 8.14
C LEU A 76 -4.93 -7.95 9.13
N GLY A 77 -3.75 -8.36 8.67
CA GLY A 77 -2.70 -8.88 9.55
C GLY A 77 -2.25 -7.86 10.61
N CYS A 78 -2.15 -6.58 10.25
CA CYS A 78 -1.87 -5.52 11.23
C CYS A 78 -2.99 -5.38 12.27
N MET A 79 -4.25 -5.47 11.86
CA MET A 79 -5.41 -5.39 12.77
C MET A 79 -5.44 -6.56 13.75
N GLU A 80 -5.15 -7.78 13.31
CA GLU A 80 -5.05 -8.97 14.19
C GLU A 80 -4.03 -8.73 15.30
N VAL A 81 -2.80 -8.34 14.94
CA VAL A 81 -1.72 -8.06 15.90
C VAL A 81 -2.11 -6.94 16.88
N LEU A 82 -2.78 -5.90 16.39
CA LEU A 82 -3.23 -4.79 17.24
C LEU A 82 -4.30 -5.23 18.26
N VAL A 83 -5.25 -6.06 17.87
CA VAL A 83 -6.28 -6.60 18.77
C VAL A 83 -5.64 -7.46 19.86
N GLU A 84 -4.79 -8.42 19.48
CA GLU A 84 -4.10 -9.30 20.41
C GLU A 84 -3.21 -8.53 21.39
N THR A 85 -2.35 -7.65 20.87
CA THR A 85 -1.42 -6.85 21.69
C THR A 85 -2.18 -5.94 22.65
N THR A 86 -3.29 -5.35 22.20
CA THR A 86 -4.12 -4.49 23.05
C THR A 86 -4.77 -5.32 24.16
N ALA A 87 -5.32 -6.50 23.84
CA ALA A 87 -5.94 -7.38 24.82
C ALA A 87 -4.95 -7.81 25.91
N GLU A 88 -3.74 -8.22 25.52
CA GLU A 88 -2.69 -8.61 26.48
C GLU A 88 -2.24 -7.42 27.33
N TYR A 89 -2.02 -6.26 26.72
CA TYR A 89 -1.63 -5.05 27.46
C TYR A 89 -2.68 -4.65 28.51
N LEU A 90 -3.97 -4.70 28.18
CA LEU A 90 -5.05 -4.37 29.11
C LEU A 90 -5.09 -5.32 30.31
N LYS A 91 -4.71 -6.59 30.16
CA LYS A 91 -4.66 -7.58 31.25
C LYS A 91 -3.53 -7.28 32.25
N ILE A 92 -2.36 -6.87 31.76
CA ILE A 92 -1.17 -6.71 32.59
C ILE A 92 -1.00 -5.28 33.16
N ARG A 93 -1.43 -4.26 32.40
CA ARG A 93 -1.29 -2.85 32.83
C ARG A 93 -2.27 -2.51 33.93
N LYS A 94 -1.76 -2.01 35.06
CA LYS A 94 -2.55 -1.53 36.19
C LYS A 94 -2.57 -0.02 36.28
N GLN A 95 -3.73 0.56 36.49
CA GLN A 95 -3.96 1.96 36.85
C GLN A 95 -5.17 2.04 37.81
N PHE A 96 -5.17 3.04 38.68
CA PHE A 96 -6.22 3.21 39.67
C PHE A 96 -6.41 1.96 40.56
N GLY A 97 -5.31 1.28 40.89
CA GLY A 97 -5.29 0.11 41.78
C GLY A 97 -5.74 -1.23 41.16
N LYS A 98 -6.08 -1.28 39.84
CA LYS A 98 -6.59 -2.49 39.20
C LYS A 98 -6.14 -2.59 37.72
N PRO A 99 -6.20 -3.79 37.10
CA PRO A 99 -5.90 -3.96 35.68
C PRO A 99 -6.83 -3.13 34.79
N LEU A 100 -6.29 -2.60 33.68
CA LEU A 100 -7.08 -1.82 32.72
C LEU A 100 -8.23 -2.64 32.12
N ALA A 101 -8.07 -3.95 31.96
CA ALA A 101 -9.11 -4.85 31.48
C ALA A 101 -10.40 -4.87 32.33
N THR A 102 -10.36 -4.36 33.57
CA THR A 102 -11.54 -4.27 34.42
C THR A 102 -12.44 -3.06 34.16
N PHE A 103 -11.97 -2.13 33.32
CA PHE A 103 -12.75 -0.94 32.96
C PHE A 103 -13.66 -1.22 31.77
N GLN A 104 -14.96 -1.16 31.97
CA GLN A 104 -15.97 -1.49 30.95
C GLN A 104 -15.81 -0.70 29.65
N VAL A 105 -15.42 0.58 29.73
CA VAL A 105 -15.18 1.40 28.55
C VAL A 105 -14.08 0.83 27.66
N LEU A 106 -13.02 0.25 28.22
CA LEU A 106 -11.94 -0.37 27.49
C LEU A 106 -12.34 -1.74 26.93
N GLN A 107 -13.15 -2.51 27.68
CA GLN A 107 -13.73 -3.75 27.17
C GLN A 107 -14.59 -3.49 25.92
N HIS A 108 -15.45 -2.47 25.97
CA HIS A 108 -16.28 -2.09 24.81
C HIS A 108 -15.42 -1.68 23.60
N ARG A 109 -14.33 -0.93 23.84
CA ARG A 109 -13.40 -0.56 22.75
C ARG A 109 -12.70 -1.78 22.14
N LEU A 110 -12.26 -2.71 22.96
CA LEU A 110 -11.64 -3.94 22.48
C LEU A 110 -12.63 -4.80 21.67
N VAL A 111 -13.87 -4.90 22.11
CA VAL A 111 -14.94 -5.57 21.35
C VAL A 111 -15.17 -4.88 19.99
N GLN A 112 -15.20 -3.54 19.96
CA GLN A 112 -15.32 -2.81 18.70
C GLN A 112 -14.15 -3.07 17.73
N MET A 113 -12.92 -3.18 18.25
CA MET A 113 -11.77 -3.55 17.44
C MET A 113 -11.91 -4.97 16.87
N HIS A 114 -12.38 -5.92 17.69
CA HIS A 114 -12.58 -7.30 17.26
C HIS A 114 -13.70 -7.41 16.21
N VAL A 115 -14.81 -6.72 16.39
CA VAL A 115 -15.91 -6.69 15.41
C VAL A 115 -15.47 -6.05 14.07
N ALA A 116 -14.55 -5.07 14.12
CA ALA A 116 -14.02 -4.46 12.91
C ALA A 116 -13.03 -5.37 12.15
N LEU A 117 -12.47 -6.37 12.83
CA LEU A 117 -11.57 -7.37 12.26
C LEU A 117 -12.35 -8.47 11.52
N GLU A 118 -13.53 -8.90 12.05
CA GLU A 118 -14.43 -9.88 11.44
C GLU A 118 -15.14 -9.35 10.17
#